data_569a92aed066e4d5bcbadb4004e8aa22
#
_entry.id   569a92aed066e4d5bcbadb4004e8aa22
#
_cell.length_a   1.000
_cell.length_b   1.000
_cell.length_c   1.000
_cell.angle_alpha   90.00
_cell.angle_beta   90.00
_cell.angle_gamma   90.00
#
_symmetry.space_group_name_H-M   'P 1'
#
loop_
_entity.id
_entity.type
_entity.pdbx_description
1 polymer ?
#
loop_
_entity_poly.entity_id
_entity_poly.type
_entity_poly.pdbx_seq_one_letter_code
_entity_poly.pdbx_strand_id
1 'polypeptide(L)'
;MSPEVTLNRISPALSPFISSVVRNGNVGLDSTSCLRITDLKSGCTSLTPGPSCDRFKLHIPYAGETLKWDIIFNATYPELPPDFIFGEDAEFLPDPSALHNLAEWNPSDPECLLLVVKELVQQYHQYQCSRLSESSRLMFEYQTLQEEPQYGENMEIYAGKKNNWTGEFSARFLLKLPVDFSNIPIYLLKDSNEDPGEDVALLSVSFEDAEATQVFPKLFLSPRIEHALGGSSALHIPAFPSGSCLIDYVPQVCQLLTNKVSVTSQCPLSITGHHSFLLGITGTGVVEYDAEGFTKLTLLLSWKDFCFLVHIDLPLYFPRDQPTLTFQSVYHFTNSGQLYSQAQKNYPYSPRWDGNEMAKRAKAYFRSFVPQFQEAAFANGKL
;
A
#
# COMPACT_ATOMS: atom_id res chain seq x y z
N MET A 1 17.71 -1.56 9.58
CA MET A 1 18.87 -0.83 9.00
C MET A 1 18.51 -0.50 7.57
N SER A 2 18.97 0.62 7.03
CA SER A 2 18.82 0.87 5.59
C SER A 2 19.64 -0.16 4.79
N PRO A 3 19.22 -0.50 3.56
CA PRO A 3 19.95 -1.43 2.69
C PRO A 3 21.44 -1.09 2.52
N GLU A 4 21.75 0.18 2.37
CA GLU A 4 23.13 0.66 2.18
C GLU A 4 24.02 0.42 3.41
N VAL A 5 23.49 0.65 4.62
CA VAL A 5 24.23 0.40 5.87
C VAL A 5 24.53 -1.09 6.05
N THR A 6 23.61 -1.95 5.64
CA THR A 6 23.81 -3.40 5.67
C THR A 6 24.93 -3.81 4.71
N LEU A 7 24.86 -3.38 3.45
CA LEU A 7 25.84 -3.72 2.41
C LEU A 7 27.27 -3.27 2.77
N ASN A 8 27.41 -2.13 3.43
CA ASN A 8 28.72 -1.63 3.84
C ASN A 8 29.43 -2.46 4.94
N ARG A 9 28.74 -3.37 5.60
CA ARG A 9 29.26 -4.24 6.68
C ARG A 9 29.47 -5.68 6.25
N ILE A 10 28.84 -6.10 5.15
CA ILE A 10 28.93 -7.44 4.60
C ILE A 10 30.27 -7.65 3.90
N SER A 11 30.79 -8.87 3.95
CA SER A 11 31.98 -9.27 3.17
C SER A 11 31.76 -8.94 1.68
N PRO A 12 32.75 -8.34 1.00
CA PRO A 12 32.64 -7.98 -0.43
C PRO A 12 32.27 -9.17 -1.33
N ALA A 13 32.72 -10.37 -0.98
CA ALA A 13 32.41 -11.59 -1.73
C ALA A 13 30.90 -11.94 -1.67
N LEU A 14 30.20 -11.55 -0.60
CA LEU A 14 28.77 -11.84 -0.39
C LEU A 14 27.86 -10.66 -0.82
N SER A 15 28.46 -9.49 -1.05
CA SER A 15 27.70 -8.26 -1.37
C SER A 15 26.73 -8.43 -2.55
N PRO A 16 27.05 -9.13 -3.67
CA PRO A 16 26.12 -9.33 -4.78
C PRO A 16 24.85 -10.06 -4.35
N PHE A 17 24.98 -11.19 -3.60
CA PHE A 17 23.83 -11.97 -3.12
C PHE A 17 22.94 -11.18 -2.18
N ILE A 18 23.58 -10.48 -1.23
CA ILE A 18 22.87 -9.69 -0.24
C ILE A 18 22.19 -8.48 -0.89
N SER A 19 22.83 -7.87 -1.90
CA SER A 19 22.22 -6.78 -2.67
C SER A 19 20.94 -7.24 -3.37
N SER A 20 20.94 -8.42 -4.00
CA SER A 20 19.77 -9.00 -4.62
C SER A 20 18.66 -9.27 -3.60
N VAL A 21 18.97 -9.89 -2.46
CA VAL A 21 18.00 -10.16 -1.40
C VAL A 21 17.36 -8.88 -0.85
N VAL A 22 18.15 -7.83 -0.64
CA VAL A 22 17.65 -6.58 -0.03
C VAL A 22 16.90 -5.69 -1.01
N ARG A 23 17.30 -5.71 -2.30
CA ARG A 23 16.69 -4.84 -3.33
C ARG A 23 15.52 -5.51 -4.05
N ASN A 24 15.63 -6.81 -4.33
CA ASN A 24 14.67 -7.57 -5.14
C ASN A 24 13.89 -8.59 -4.30
N GLY A 25 14.10 -8.60 -2.99
CA GLY A 25 13.60 -9.62 -2.08
C GLY A 25 12.13 -9.44 -1.71
N ASN A 26 11.24 -9.52 -2.70
CA ASN A 26 9.82 -9.66 -2.45
C ASN A 26 9.49 -11.16 -2.42
N VAL A 27 9.15 -11.65 -1.24
CA VAL A 27 8.78 -13.05 -1.01
C VAL A 27 7.46 -13.04 -0.25
N GLY A 28 6.50 -13.85 -0.72
CA GLY A 28 5.18 -13.94 -0.11
C GLY A 28 4.13 -12.99 -0.70
N LEU A 29 2.94 -13.01 -0.09
CA LEU A 29 1.79 -12.23 -0.55
C LEU A 29 1.86 -10.75 -0.18
N ASP A 30 2.59 -10.42 0.88
CA ASP A 30 2.80 -9.02 1.28
C ASP A 30 3.97 -8.43 0.49
N SER A 31 3.67 -7.99 -0.73
CA SER A 31 4.65 -7.36 -1.63
C SER A 31 5.15 -5.99 -1.13
N THR A 32 4.51 -5.41 -0.11
CA THR A 32 4.95 -4.14 0.48
C THR A 32 6.07 -4.34 1.49
N SER A 33 6.28 -5.57 1.97
CA SER A 33 7.26 -5.92 2.98
C SER A 33 8.46 -6.62 2.34
N CYS A 34 9.54 -5.87 2.12
CA CYS A 34 10.81 -6.43 1.63
C CYS A 34 11.52 -7.27 2.71
N LEU A 35 12.33 -8.23 2.26
CA LEU A 35 13.25 -8.96 3.12
C LEU A 35 14.19 -7.99 3.85
N ARG A 36 14.35 -8.18 5.17
CA ARG A 36 15.20 -7.33 5.99
C ARG A 36 16.31 -8.15 6.65
N ILE A 37 17.48 -7.56 6.76
CA ILE A 37 18.67 -8.17 7.36
C ILE A 37 19.03 -7.44 8.64
N THR A 38 19.29 -8.21 9.68
CA THR A 38 19.76 -7.75 11.00
C THR A 38 20.86 -8.66 11.55
N ASP A 39 21.37 -8.36 12.73
CA ASP A 39 22.29 -9.19 13.52
C ASP A 39 23.55 -9.59 12.72
N LEU A 40 24.14 -8.64 12.01
CA LEU A 40 25.34 -8.84 11.23
C LEU A 40 26.52 -9.24 12.13
N LYS A 41 27.10 -10.42 11.87
CA LYS A 41 28.23 -10.99 12.61
C LYS A 41 29.30 -11.48 11.64
N SER A 42 30.56 -11.55 12.13
CA SER A 42 31.66 -12.16 11.40
C SER A 42 32.14 -13.42 12.11
N GLY A 43 32.34 -14.50 11.34
CA GLY A 43 33.03 -15.71 11.77
C GLY A 43 34.56 -15.64 11.59
N CYS A 44 35.06 -14.58 10.96
CA CYS A 44 36.48 -14.37 10.74
C CYS A 44 37.17 -13.91 12.04
N THR A 45 38.26 -14.54 12.39
CA THR A 45 39.11 -14.18 13.54
C THR A 45 40.12 -13.08 13.21
N SER A 46 40.17 -12.61 11.98
CA SER A 46 41.06 -11.53 11.54
C SER A 46 40.69 -10.19 12.17
N LEU A 47 41.67 -9.51 12.76
CA LEU A 47 41.54 -8.19 13.34
C LEU A 47 41.69 -7.07 12.27
N THR A 48 41.73 -7.40 10.99
CA THR A 48 41.85 -6.39 9.91
C THR A 48 40.58 -5.57 9.83
N PRO A 49 40.66 -4.25 9.87
CA PRO A 49 39.50 -3.38 9.70
C PRO A 49 38.93 -3.52 8.29
N GLY A 50 37.61 -3.72 8.20
CA GLY A 50 36.93 -3.78 6.91
C GLY A 50 35.56 -4.51 7.03
N PRO A 51 34.76 -4.49 5.97
CA PRO A 51 33.53 -5.24 5.91
C PRO A 51 33.81 -6.75 5.88
N SER A 52 33.41 -7.47 6.92
CA SER A 52 33.74 -8.89 7.12
C SER A 52 32.58 -9.73 7.62
N CYS A 53 31.36 -9.17 7.67
CA CYS A 53 30.21 -9.93 8.13
C CYS A 53 29.83 -10.99 7.09
N ASP A 54 29.70 -12.23 7.58
CA ASP A 54 29.37 -13.44 6.82
C ASP A 54 28.16 -14.18 7.40
N ARG A 55 27.58 -13.64 8.47
CA ARG A 55 26.40 -14.19 9.17
C ARG A 55 25.42 -13.08 9.47
N PHE A 56 24.14 -13.38 9.29
CA PHE A 56 23.09 -12.42 9.54
C PHE A 56 21.75 -13.11 9.78
N LYS A 57 20.81 -12.37 10.34
CA LYS A 57 19.44 -12.80 10.50
C LYS A 57 18.59 -12.20 9.39
N LEU A 58 17.91 -13.07 8.65
CA LEU A 58 16.96 -12.69 7.61
C LEU A 58 15.54 -12.66 8.21
N HIS A 59 14.86 -11.55 8.02
CA HIS A 59 13.46 -11.37 8.38
C HIS A 59 12.60 -11.50 7.14
N ILE A 60 11.71 -12.49 7.14
CA ILE A 60 10.85 -12.84 6.01
C ILE A 60 9.41 -12.62 6.44
N PRO A 61 8.67 -11.66 5.81
CA PRO A 61 7.24 -11.53 6.04
C PRO A 61 6.51 -12.76 5.50
N TYR A 62 5.65 -13.36 6.33
CA TYR A 62 4.89 -14.54 5.97
C TYR A 62 3.61 -14.64 6.79
N ALA A 63 2.46 -14.76 6.13
CA ALA A 63 1.14 -14.90 6.76
C ALA A 63 0.82 -13.86 7.86
N GLY A 64 1.35 -12.63 7.71
CA GLY A 64 1.20 -11.55 8.70
C GLY A 64 2.13 -11.66 9.91
N GLU A 65 3.06 -12.64 9.92
CA GLU A 65 4.14 -12.79 10.89
C GLU A 65 5.49 -12.46 10.24
N THR A 66 6.56 -12.54 11.01
CA THR A 66 7.92 -12.36 10.51
C THR A 66 8.76 -13.57 10.91
N LEU A 67 9.13 -14.40 9.93
CA LEU A 67 10.07 -15.49 10.14
C LEU A 67 11.47 -14.90 10.33
N LYS A 68 12.26 -15.52 11.22
CA LYS A 68 13.59 -15.05 11.58
C LYS A 68 14.59 -16.18 11.44
N TRP A 69 15.20 -16.26 10.26
CA TRP A 69 16.18 -17.31 9.95
C TRP A 69 17.59 -16.78 9.98
N ASP A 70 18.51 -17.50 10.61
CA ASP A 70 19.93 -17.18 10.57
C ASP A 70 20.56 -17.80 9.32
N ILE A 71 21.30 -16.99 8.56
CA ILE A 71 22.03 -17.41 7.37
C ILE A 71 23.53 -17.27 7.67
N ILE A 72 24.27 -18.35 7.46
CA ILE A 72 25.67 -18.47 7.82
C ILE A 72 26.49 -18.88 6.60
N PHE A 73 27.32 -17.99 6.10
CA PHE A 73 28.31 -18.32 5.08
C PHE A 73 29.62 -18.77 5.72
N ASN A 74 30.39 -19.58 5.00
CA ASN A 74 31.71 -19.95 5.43
C ASN A 74 32.69 -18.78 5.23
N ALA A 75 33.30 -18.30 6.31
CA ALA A 75 34.22 -17.16 6.26
C ALA A 75 35.47 -17.40 5.40
N THR A 76 35.89 -18.67 5.27
CA THR A 76 37.08 -19.05 4.50
C THR A 76 36.75 -19.35 3.03
N TYR A 77 35.56 -19.88 2.79
CA TYR A 77 35.09 -20.32 1.47
C TYR A 77 33.70 -19.72 1.19
N PRO A 78 33.61 -18.39 0.98
CA PRO A 78 32.33 -17.69 0.79
C PRO A 78 31.59 -18.07 -0.49
N GLU A 79 32.26 -18.78 -1.40
CA GLU A 79 31.69 -19.35 -2.62
C GLU A 79 30.82 -20.59 -2.38
N LEU A 80 30.91 -21.20 -1.22
CA LEU A 80 30.06 -22.35 -0.85
C LEU A 80 28.65 -21.88 -0.47
N PRO A 81 27.62 -22.74 -0.65
CA PRO A 81 26.27 -22.43 -0.21
C PRO A 81 26.22 -22.18 1.31
N PRO A 82 25.32 -21.31 1.77
CA PRO A 82 25.17 -21.00 3.19
C PRO A 82 24.44 -22.10 3.96
N ASP A 83 24.67 -22.14 5.27
CA ASP A 83 23.86 -22.88 6.22
C ASP A 83 22.68 -22.03 6.69
N PHE A 84 21.53 -22.68 6.98
CA PHE A 84 20.31 -22.07 7.48
C PHE A 84 19.95 -22.59 8.87
N ILE A 85 19.60 -21.68 9.79
CA ILE A 85 19.06 -22.01 11.11
C ILE A 85 17.71 -21.34 11.24
N PHE A 86 16.66 -22.14 11.41
CA PHE A 86 15.27 -21.68 11.37
C PHE A 86 14.75 -21.08 12.70
N GLY A 87 15.59 -21.07 13.75
CA GLY A 87 15.30 -20.39 15.02
C GLY A 87 14.06 -20.93 15.72
N GLU A 88 13.02 -20.12 15.80
CA GLU A 88 11.75 -20.50 16.44
C GLU A 88 11.01 -21.59 15.69
N ASP A 89 11.31 -21.79 14.40
CA ASP A 89 10.76 -22.80 13.52
C ASP A 89 11.62 -24.07 13.48
N ALA A 90 12.24 -24.46 14.60
CA ALA A 90 13.18 -25.59 14.67
C ALA A 90 12.55 -26.96 14.28
N GLU A 91 11.24 -27.08 14.30
CA GLU A 91 10.49 -28.25 13.83
C GLU A 91 10.37 -28.29 12.30
N PHE A 92 10.65 -27.21 11.62
CA PHE A 92 10.69 -27.16 10.16
C PHE A 92 11.97 -27.79 9.66
N LEU A 93 11.84 -28.92 8.97
CA LEU A 93 12.94 -29.67 8.37
C LEU A 93 12.72 -29.67 6.85
N PRO A 94 13.34 -28.75 6.10
CA PRO A 94 13.22 -28.74 4.65
C PRO A 94 13.84 -30.01 4.04
N ASP A 95 13.26 -30.50 2.95
CA ASP A 95 13.80 -31.58 2.16
C ASP A 95 14.96 -31.08 1.27
N PRO A 96 16.21 -31.46 1.54
CA PRO A 96 17.33 -30.99 0.74
C PRO A 96 17.26 -31.44 -0.74
N SER A 97 16.57 -32.56 -1.04
CA SER A 97 16.43 -33.05 -2.41
C SER A 97 15.52 -32.18 -3.27
N ALA A 98 14.65 -31.41 -2.65
CA ALA A 98 13.74 -30.44 -3.31
C ALA A 98 14.28 -29.02 -3.33
N LEU A 99 15.49 -28.75 -2.82
CA LEU A 99 16.17 -27.46 -2.88
C LEU A 99 17.14 -27.43 -4.07
N HIS A 100 16.59 -27.27 -5.28
CA HIS A 100 17.38 -27.33 -6.51
C HIS A 100 18.41 -26.20 -6.59
N ASN A 101 18.05 -24.97 -6.22
CA ASN A 101 18.98 -23.85 -6.25
C ASN A 101 20.09 -23.95 -5.18
N LEU A 102 19.86 -24.69 -4.10
CA LEU A 102 20.91 -24.99 -3.12
C LEU A 102 21.85 -26.10 -3.64
N ALA A 103 21.30 -27.14 -4.27
CA ALA A 103 22.07 -28.23 -4.85
C ALA A 103 22.92 -27.79 -6.05
N GLU A 104 22.38 -26.90 -6.87
CA GLU A 104 23.01 -26.28 -8.04
C GLU A 104 23.59 -24.89 -7.73
N TRP A 105 24.03 -24.67 -6.48
CA TRP A 105 24.54 -23.39 -6.03
C TRP A 105 25.59 -22.81 -6.99
N ASN A 106 25.33 -21.61 -7.51
CA ASN A 106 26.24 -20.91 -8.41
C ASN A 106 26.72 -19.60 -7.78
N PRO A 107 27.95 -19.53 -7.31
CA PRO A 107 28.51 -18.31 -6.68
C PRO A 107 28.66 -17.12 -7.67
N SER A 108 28.53 -17.37 -8.97
CA SER A 108 28.57 -16.30 -9.99
C SER A 108 27.20 -15.67 -10.24
N ASP A 109 26.11 -16.28 -9.75
CA ASP A 109 24.75 -15.75 -9.87
C ASP A 109 24.38 -14.95 -8.62
N PRO A 110 24.21 -13.61 -8.71
CA PRO A 110 23.81 -12.79 -7.58
C PRO A 110 22.41 -13.09 -7.03
N GLU A 111 21.56 -13.79 -7.78
CA GLU A 111 20.19 -14.13 -7.35
C GLU A 111 20.11 -15.49 -6.66
N CYS A 112 21.16 -16.31 -6.65
CA CYS A 112 21.09 -17.67 -6.15
C CYS A 112 20.62 -17.75 -4.69
N LEU A 113 21.05 -16.85 -3.80
CA LEU A 113 20.58 -16.80 -2.42
C LEU A 113 19.06 -16.51 -2.34
N LEU A 114 18.59 -15.54 -3.11
CA LEU A 114 17.17 -15.19 -3.15
C LEU A 114 16.32 -16.35 -3.66
N LEU A 115 16.80 -17.07 -4.67
CA LEU A 115 16.12 -18.26 -5.20
C LEU A 115 16.03 -19.38 -4.16
N VAL A 116 17.11 -19.63 -3.42
CA VAL A 116 17.09 -20.62 -2.30
C VAL A 116 16.12 -20.20 -1.21
N VAL A 117 16.09 -18.91 -0.85
CA VAL A 117 15.12 -18.41 0.14
C VAL A 117 13.69 -18.61 -0.34
N LYS A 118 13.39 -18.38 -1.62
CA LYS A 118 12.06 -18.63 -2.20
C LYS A 118 11.66 -20.10 -2.13
N GLU A 119 12.57 -21.04 -2.46
CA GLU A 119 12.32 -22.47 -2.32
C GLU A 119 12.06 -22.87 -0.86
N LEU A 120 12.85 -22.34 0.08
CA LEU A 120 12.66 -22.60 1.51
C LEU A 120 11.32 -22.08 2.02
N VAL A 121 10.89 -20.87 1.61
CA VAL A 121 9.58 -20.34 1.97
C VAL A 121 8.45 -21.17 1.38
N GLN A 122 8.59 -21.68 0.16
CA GLN A 122 7.62 -22.58 -0.44
C GLN A 122 7.49 -23.90 0.34
N GLN A 123 8.61 -24.52 0.75
CA GLN A 123 8.59 -25.71 1.60
C GLN A 123 8.03 -25.39 2.99
N TYR A 124 8.33 -24.22 3.55
CA TYR A 124 7.75 -23.77 4.80
C TYR A 124 6.23 -23.63 4.71
N HIS A 125 5.73 -23.09 3.60
CA HIS A 125 4.29 -23.06 3.35
C HIS A 125 3.66 -24.46 3.36
N GLN A 126 4.25 -25.43 2.67
CA GLN A 126 3.79 -26.83 2.67
C GLN A 126 3.82 -27.43 4.08
N TYR A 127 4.87 -27.15 4.85
CA TYR A 127 4.96 -27.56 6.25
C TYR A 127 3.82 -26.97 7.09
N GLN A 128 3.54 -25.67 6.95
CA GLN A 128 2.45 -25.01 7.69
C GLN A 128 1.08 -25.58 7.29
N CYS A 129 0.85 -25.83 6.01
CA CYS A 129 -0.38 -26.48 5.54
C CYS A 129 -0.54 -27.90 6.12
N SER A 130 0.54 -28.69 6.22
CA SER A 130 0.48 -30.03 6.78
C SER A 130 0.10 -30.04 8.26
N ARG A 131 0.47 -28.99 9.01
CA ARG A 131 0.12 -28.83 10.42
C ARG A 131 -1.37 -28.64 10.66
N LEU A 132 -2.12 -28.13 9.68
CA LEU A 132 -3.57 -28.00 9.79
C LEU A 132 -4.29 -29.34 10.01
N SER A 133 -3.64 -30.47 9.71
CA SER A 133 -4.16 -31.81 10.00
C SER A 133 -4.45 -32.04 11.50
N GLU A 134 -3.90 -31.23 12.40
CA GLU A 134 -4.21 -31.24 13.83
C GLU A 134 -5.66 -30.82 14.15
N SER A 135 -6.33 -30.11 13.22
CA SER A 135 -7.73 -29.71 13.32
C SER A 135 -8.47 -30.04 12.04
N SER A 136 -9.48 -30.90 12.12
CA SER A 136 -10.35 -31.24 10.98
C SER A 136 -11.12 -30.02 10.46
N ARG A 137 -11.47 -29.10 11.35
CA ARG A 137 -12.18 -27.86 11.00
C ARG A 137 -11.26 -26.95 10.18
N LEU A 138 -10.04 -26.68 10.62
CA LEU A 138 -9.12 -25.79 9.92
C LEU A 138 -8.58 -26.42 8.63
N MET A 139 -8.42 -27.74 8.61
CA MET A 139 -8.09 -28.47 7.38
C MET A 139 -9.20 -28.34 6.33
N PHE A 140 -10.47 -28.38 6.75
CA PHE A 140 -11.60 -28.16 5.86
C PHE A 140 -11.59 -26.74 5.27
N GLU A 141 -11.32 -25.71 6.08
CA GLU A 141 -11.19 -24.34 5.60
C GLU A 141 -10.09 -24.18 4.53
N TYR A 142 -8.94 -24.84 4.75
CA TYR A 142 -7.85 -24.87 3.79
C TYR A 142 -8.23 -25.56 2.49
N GLN A 143 -8.79 -26.79 2.57
CA GLN A 143 -9.11 -27.60 1.39
C GLN A 143 -10.14 -26.90 0.50
N THR A 144 -11.19 -26.35 1.08
CA THR A 144 -12.23 -25.65 0.32
C THR A 144 -11.70 -24.41 -0.41
N LEU A 145 -10.76 -23.66 0.20
CA LEU A 145 -10.11 -22.52 -0.46
C LEU A 145 -9.10 -22.97 -1.52
N GLN A 146 -8.40 -24.09 -1.29
CA GLN A 146 -7.41 -24.64 -2.22
C GLN A 146 -8.06 -25.11 -3.53
N GLU A 147 -9.30 -25.59 -3.48
CA GLU A 147 -10.07 -26.01 -4.66
C GLU A 147 -10.46 -24.83 -5.56
N GLU A 148 -10.48 -23.61 -5.02
CA GLU A 148 -10.80 -22.40 -5.77
C GLU A 148 -9.52 -21.76 -6.35
N PRO A 149 -9.33 -21.75 -7.68
CA PRO A 149 -8.09 -21.27 -8.31
C PRO A 149 -7.71 -19.83 -7.93
N GLN A 150 -8.71 -18.99 -7.68
CA GLN A 150 -8.52 -17.58 -7.31
C GLN A 150 -7.92 -17.39 -5.91
N TYR A 151 -8.04 -18.38 -5.01
CA TYR A 151 -7.54 -18.33 -3.63
C TYR A 151 -6.37 -19.26 -3.39
N GLY A 152 -6.37 -20.46 -3.99
CA GLY A 152 -5.40 -21.52 -3.71
C GLY A 152 -3.95 -21.13 -3.90
N GLU A 153 -3.64 -20.37 -4.96
CA GLU A 153 -2.30 -19.88 -5.25
C GLU A 153 -1.97 -18.55 -4.52
N ASN A 154 -2.99 -17.90 -3.93
CA ASN A 154 -2.91 -16.58 -3.32
C ASN A 154 -3.19 -16.63 -1.80
N MET A 155 -2.68 -17.66 -1.13
CA MET A 155 -2.92 -17.93 0.28
C MET A 155 -1.62 -18.30 1.00
N GLU A 156 -1.41 -17.73 2.17
CA GLU A 156 -0.39 -18.11 3.13
C GLU A 156 -1.05 -18.54 4.43
N ILE A 157 -0.47 -19.54 5.09
CA ILE A 157 -1.02 -20.10 6.31
C ILE A 157 0.08 -20.20 7.37
N TYR A 158 -0.23 -19.71 8.55
CA TYR A 158 0.57 -19.92 9.74
C TYR A 158 -0.23 -20.73 10.74
N ALA A 159 0.22 -21.97 11.02
CA ALA A 159 -0.42 -22.90 11.94
C ALA A 159 0.50 -23.15 13.14
N GLY A 160 0.00 -22.94 14.36
CA GLY A 160 0.81 -23.08 15.55
C GLY A 160 0.02 -23.10 16.84
N LYS A 161 0.70 -23.36 17.94
CA LYS A 161 0.13 -23.24 19.28
C LYS A 161 0.28 -21.81 19.74
N LYS A 162 -0.81 -21.15 20.02
CA LYS A 162 -0.87 -19.76 20.46
C LYS A 162 -0.20 -19.54 21.80
N ASN A 163 -0.26 -20.54 22.67
CA ASN A 163 0.23 -20.42 24.01
C ASN A 163 0.79 -21.80 24.49
N ASN A 164 2.05 -21.82 24.90
CA ASN A 164 2.68 -23.02 25.45
C ASN A 164 2.00 -23.54 26.75
N TRP A 165 1.16 -22.69 27.40
CA TRP A 165 0.47 -23.03 28.63
C TRP A 165 -0.89 -23.68 28.40
N THR A 166 -1.66 -23.23 27.40
CA THR A 166 -2.99 -23.78 27.10
C THR A 166 -2.92 -24.92 26.11
N GLY A 167 -1.88 -24.98 25.29
CA GLY A 167 -1.73 -25.96 24.22
C GLY A 167 -2.80 -25.86 23.12
N GLU A 168 -3.58 -24.77 23.09
CA GLU A 168 -4.61 -24.55 22.08
C GLU A 168 -3.96 -24.32 20.73
N PHE A 169 -4.47 -25.04 19.74
CA PHE A 169 -4.05 -24.94 18.35
C PHE A 169 -4.74 -23.76 17.68
N SER A 170 -3.98 -22.89 17.05
CA SER A 170 -4.48 -21.73 16.32
C SER A 170 -3.92 -21.72 14.91
N ALA A 171 -4.62 -21.07 14.00
CA ALA A 171 -4.11 -20.84 12.66
C ALA A 171 -4.51 -19.44 12.14
N ARG A 172 -3.68 -18.90 11.26
CA ARG A 172 -3.94 -17.68 10.53
C ARG A 172 -3.88 -17.94 9.04
N PHE A 173 -4.88 -17.50 8.34
CA PHE A 173 -4.95 -17.48 6.89
C PHE A 173 -4.75 -16.05 6.41
N LEU A 174 -3.81 -15.85 5.51
CA LEU A 174 -3.61 -14.59 4.80
C LEU A 174 -3.94 -14.83 3.33
N LEU A 175 -4.89 -14.09 2.80
CA LEU A 175 -5.40 -14.25 1.43
C LEU A 175 -5.22 -12.94 0.66
N LYS A 176 -4.64 -13.01 -0.52
CA LYS A 176 -4.69 -11.92 -1.49
C LYS A 176 -6.05 -11.95 -2.18
N LEU A 177 -6.84 -10.89 -1.99
CA LEU A 177 -8.19 -10.84 -2.53
C LEU A 177 -8.18 -10.50 -4.03
N PRO A 178 -8.96 -11.22 -4.87
CA PRO A 178 -9.04 -10.98 -6.31
C PRO A 178 -9.94 -9.78 -6.61
N VAL A 179 -9.52 -8.59 -6.21
CA VAL A 179 -10.23 -7.33 -6.45
C VAL A 179 -9.43 -6.48 -7.44
N ASP A 180 -10.09 -6.00 -8.48
CA ASP A 180 -9.48 -5.15 -9.49
C ASP A 180 -9.49 -3.67 -9.02
N PHE A 181 -8.31 -3.11 -8.84
CA PHE A 181 -8.08 -1.72 -8.44
C PHE A 181 -7.66 -0.81 -9.60
N SER A 182 -7.57 -1.33 -10.84
CA SER A 182 -7.10 -0.59 -12.02
C SER A 182 -7.92 0.68 -12.30
N ASN A 183 -9.19 0.69 -11.89
CA ASN A 183 -10.08 1.82 -12.06
C ASN A 183 -9.92 2.91 -10.99
N ILE A 184 -9.06 2.73 -9.99
CA ILE A 184 -8.78 3.77 -9.00
C ILE A 184 -7.79 4.77 -9.60
N PRO A 185 -8.14 6.07 -9.66
CA PRO A 185 -7.29 7.08 -10.29
C PRO A 185 -5.91 7.21 -9.66
N ILE A 186 -4.87 7.29 -10.49
CA ILE A 186 -3.45 7.36 -10.07
C ILE A 186 -3.13 8.66 -9.31
N TYR A 187 -3.84 9.75 -9.60
CA TYR A 187 -3.61 11.07 -8.99
C TYR A 187 -3.97 11.17 -7.50
N LEU A 188 -4.50 10.10 -6.91
CA LEU A 188 -4.80 10.05 -5.46
C LEU A 188 -3.54 9.91 -4.60
N LEU A 189 -2.38 9.68 -5.21
CA LEU A 189 -1.07 9.71 -4.55
C LEU A 189 -0.46 11.11 -4.68
N LYS A 190 -0.68 11.96 -3.70
CA LYS A 190 0.15 13.16 -3.53
C LYS A 190 1.33 12.81 -2.61
N ASP A 191 2.52 13.12 -3.09
CA ASP A 191 3.75 13.26 -2.32
C ASP A 191 4.57 12.01 -1.93
N SER A 192 4.53 10.88 -2.63
CA SER A 192 5.59 9.90 -2.47
C SER A 192 6.42 9.73 -3.74
N ASN A 193 7.70 10.09 -3.65
CA ASN A 193 8.74 9.75 -4.65
C ASN A 193 9.11 8.25 -4.60
N GLU A 194 8.36 7.45 -3.85
CA GLU A 194 8.55 6.01 -3.74
C GLU A 194 7.55 5.31 -4.66
N ASP A 195 8.01 4.29 -5.36
CA ASP A 195 7.14 3.39 -6.10
C ASP A 195 6.08 2.83 -5.14
N PRO A 196 4.79 3.08 -5.37
CA PRO A 196 3.73 2.66 -4.44
C PRO A 196 3.59 1.14 -4.33
N GLY A 197 4.35 0.37 -5.12
CA GLY A 197 4.21 -1.07 -5.21
C GLY A 197 2.92 -1.51 -5.90
N GLU A 198 2.63 -2.80 -5.83
CA GLU A 198 1.40 -3.38 -6.37
C GLU A 198 0.18 -3.02 -5.50
N ASP A 199 -0.93 -2.66 -6.14
CA ASP A 199 -2.19 -2.45 -5.46
C ASP A 199 -2.80 -3.77 -5.02
N VAL A 200 -2.84 -3.99 -3.72
CA VAL A 200 -3.30 -5.25 -3.15
C VAL A 200 -4.27 -5.03 -1.99
N ALA A 201 -5.17 -5.99 -1.82
CA ALA A 201 -5.96 -6.17 -0.62
C ALA A 201 -5.65 -7.55 -0.02
N LEU A 202 -5.22 -7.57 1.22
CA LEU A 202 -4.93 -8.79 1.97
C LEU A 202 -5.94 -8.96 3.10
N LEU A 203 -6.58 -10.11 3.15
CA LEU A 203 -7.48 -10.50 4.23
C LEU A 203 -6.75 -11.48 5.14
N SER A 204 -6.50 -11.07 6.38
CA SER A 204 -5.97 -11.94 7.42
C SER A 204 -7.13 -12.43 8.30
N VAL A 205 -7.27 -13.75 8.44
CA VAL A 205 -8.28 -14.35 9.32
C VAL A 205 -7.58 -15.25 10.33
N SER A 206 -7.63 -14.85 11.60
CA SER A 206 -7.04 -15.61 12.70
C SER A 206 -8.10 -16.47 13.38
N PHE A 207 -7.84 -17.77 13.45
CA PHE A 207 -8.60 -18.75 14.22
C PHE A 207 -7.82 -18.99 15.51
N GLU A 208 -8.41 -18.62 16.63
CA GLU A 208 -7.75 -18.66 17.93
C GLU A 208 -7.86 -20.05 18.62
N ASP A 209 -8.68 -20.92 18.05
CA ASP A 209 -8.91 -22.30 18.52
C ASP A 209 -9.17 -23.26 17.35
N ALA A 210 -9.01 -24.56 17.59
CA ALA A 210 -9.15 -25.63 16.61
C ALA A 210 -10.58 -25.82 16.07
N GLU A 211 -11.59 -25.38 16.83
CA GLU A 211 -13.02 -25.52 16.51
C GLU A 211 -13.58 -24.27 15.79
N ALA A 212 -12.75 -23.27 15.57
CA ALA A 212 -13.12 -21.99 14.95
C ALA A 212 -14.27 -21.28 15.70
N THR A 213 -14.26 -21.31 17.03
CA THR A 213 -15.26 -20.58 17.84
C THR A 213 -14.91 -19.10 17.96
N GLN A 214 -13.63 -18.76 17.90
CA GLN A 214 -13.10 -17.39 17.96
C GLN A 214 -12.34 -17.09 16.67
N VAL A 215 -12.94 -16.24 15.82
CA VAL A 215 -12.41 -15.89 14.50
C VAL A 215 -12.30 -14.38 14.37
N PHE A 216 -11.12 -13.89 14.03
CA PHE A 216 -10.82 -12.46 13.91
C PHE A 216 -10.33 -12.12 12.50
N PRO A 217 -11.22 -11.60 11.65
CA PRO A 217 -10.83 -11.10 10.34
C PRO A 217 -10.23 -9.70 10.44
N LYS A 218 -9.21 -9.43 9.64
CA LYS A 218 -8.58 -8.12 9.49
C LYS A 218 -8.20 -7.88 8.04
N LEU A 219 -8.57 -6.72 7.52
CA LEU A 219 -8.26 -6.31 6.15
C LEU A 219 -7.06 -5.36 6.15
N PHE A 220 -6.11 -5.62 5.25
CA PHE A 220 -4.99 -4.76 4.95
C PHE A 220 -5.07 -4.33 3.49
N LEU A 221 -4.87 -3.05 3.25
CA LEU A 221 -4.88 -2.46 1.93
C LEU A 221 -3.54 -1.79 1.65
N SER A 222 -3.09 -1.82 0.40
CA SER A 222 -1.95 -0.99 0.01
C SER A 222 -2.25 0.49 0.30
N PRO A 223 -1.24 1.32 0.64
CA PRO A 223 -1.45 2.71 1.08
C PRO A 223 -2.28 3.54 0.08
N ARG A 224 -2.08 3.32 -1.22
CA ARG A 224 -2.85 3.99 -2.26
C ARG A 224 -4.34 3.64 -2.19
N ILE A 225 -4.64 2.35 -2.06
CA ILE A 225 -6.01 1.85 -2.00
C ILE A 225 -6.68 2.30 -0.70
N GLU A 226 -5.98 2.20 0.43
CA GLU A 226 -6.49 2.66 1.72
C GLU A 226 -6.87 4.14 1.66
N HIS A 227 -5.98 4.98 1.11
CA HIS A 227 -6.25 6.41 0.94
C HIS A 227 -7.45 6.67 0.02
N ALA A 228 -7.51 5.99 -1.13
CA ALA A 228 -8.58 6.14 -2.12
C ALA A 228 -9.95 5.74 -1.59
N LEU A 229 -10.02 4.74 -0.70
CA LEU A 229 -11.27 4.28 -0.10
C LEU A 229 -11.69 5.07 1.15
N GLY A 230 -10.94 6.10 1.54
CA GLY A 230 -11.28 7.02 2.63
C GLY A 230 -10.60 6.70 3.96
N GLY A 231 -9.54 5.89 3.94
CA GLY A 231 -8.76 5.48 5.11
C GLY A 231 -9.34 4.27 5.84
N SER A 232 -8.55 3.71 6.76
CA SER A 232 -8.90 2.50 7.53
C SER A 232 -10.21 2.62 8.34
N SER A 233 -10.58 3.83 8.76
CA SER A 233 -11.82 4.09 9.50
C SER A 233 -13.08 4.08 8.64
N ALA A 234 -12.95 4.23 7.32
CA ALA A 234 -14.10 4.29 6.41
C ALA A 234 -14.57 2.92 5.89
N LEU A 235 -13.72 1.90 6.07
CA LEU A 235 -14.00 0.54 5.58
C LEU A 235 -14.09 -0.44 6.76
N HIS A 236 -15.32 -0.83 7.07
CA HIS A 236 -15.59 -1.86 8.07
C HIS A 236 -15.96 -3.15 7.36
N ILE A 237 -15.15 -4.19 7.53
CA ILE A 237 -15.51 -5.53 7.09
C ILE A 237 -16.51 -6.15 8.08
N PRO A 238 -17.44 -7.01 7.62
CA PRO A 238 -18.36 -7.70 8.51
C PRO A 238 -17.59 -8.61 9.47
N ALA A 239 -18.11 -8.79 10.68
CA ALA A 239 -17.60 -9.82 11.58
C ALA A 239 -17.78 -11.21 10.94
N PHE A 240 -16.87 -12.13 11.25
CA PHE A 240 -17.00 -13.49 10.76
C PHE A 240 -18.24 -14.17 11.42
N PRO A 241 -19.21 -14.64 10.62
CA PRO A 241 -20.43 -15.21 11.20
C PRO A 241 -20.15 -16.53 11.91
N SER A 242 -20.74 -16.73 13.08
CA SER A 242 -20.61 -17.98 13.82
C SER A 242 -21.09 -19.17 12.98
N GLY A 243 -20.27 -20.22 12.89
CA GLY A 243 -20.56 -21.42 12.09
C GLY A 243 -20.40 -21.26 10.58
N SER A 244 -19.97 -20.08 10.09
CA SER A 244 -19.66 -19.87 8.67
C SER A 244 -18.28 -20.45 8.31
N CYS A 245 -18.00 -20.54 7.00
CA CYS A 245 -16.73 -20.97 6.44
C CYS A 245 -16.05 -19.82 5.69
N LEU A 246 -14.70 -19.92 5.54
CA LEU A 246 -13.94 -18.91 4.76
C LEU A 246 -14.43 -18.84 3.32
N ILE A 247 -14.76 -19.98 2.72
CA ILE A 247 -15.25 -20.02 1.33
C ILE A 247 -16.54 -19.21 1.12
N ASP A 248 -17.36 -19.03 2.16
CA ASP A 248 -18.56 -18.19 2.11
C ASP A 248 -18.27 -16.74 2.52
N TYR A 249 -17.31 -16.53 3.41
CA TYR A 249 -16.99 -15.22 3.95
C TYR A 249 -16.11 -14.38 3.01
N VAL A 250 -15.08 -14.97 2.40
CA VAL A 250 -14.15 -14.25 1.53
C VAL A 250 -14.84 -13.56 0.35
N PRO A 251 -15.78 -14.20 -0.37
CA PRO A 251 -16.55 -13.52 -1.43
C PRO A 251 -17.35 -12.31 -0.95
N GLN A 252 -17.86 -12.33 0.29
CA GLN A 252 -18.60 -11.17 0.85
C GLN A 252 -17.68 -9.97 1.05
N VAL A 253 -16.44 -10.20 1.52
CA VAL A 253 -15.43 -9.15 1.65
C VAL A 253 -14.99 -8.64 0.27
N CYS A 254 -14.77 -9.51 -0.70
CA CYS A 254 -14.47 -9.14 -2.09
C CYS A 254 -15.57 -8.27 -2.69
N GLN A 255 -16.84 -8.66 -2.50
CA GLN A 255 -17.98 -7.90 -3.01
C GLN A 255 -18.08 -6.52 -2.36
N LEU A 256 -17.84 -6.43 -1.06
CA LEU A 256 -17.80 -5.16 -0.34
C LEU A 256 -16.71 -4.23 -0.90
N LEU A 257 -15.51 -4.75 -1.13
CA LEU A 257 -14.41 -3.99 -1.74
C LEU A 257 -14.74 -3.58 -3.17
N THR A 258 -15.22 -4.51 -4.00
CA THR A 258 -15.62 -4.23 -5.39
C THR A 258 -16.69 -3.15 -5.46
N ASN A 259 -17.69 -3.18 -4.58
CA ASN A 259 -18.72 -2.16 -4.50
C ASN A 259 -18.12 -0.80 -4.10
N LYS A 260 -17.18 -0.78 -3.14
CA LYS A 260 -16.48 0.45 -2.74
C LYS A 260 -15.62 1.00 -3.87
N VAL A 261 -14.84 0.15 -4.53
CA VAL A 261 -14.04 0.51 -5.71
C VAL A 261 -14.95 1.04 -6.81
N SER A 262 -16.07 0.39 -7.09
CA SER A 262 -17.05 0.84 -8.09
C SER A 262 -17.62 2.21 -7.76
N VAL A 263 -17.94 2.49 -6.49
CA VAL A 263 -18.40 3.80 -6.05
C VAL A 263 -17.28 4.83 -6.17
N THR A 264 -16.05 4.46 -5.87
CA THR A 264 -14.87 5.35 -5.99
C THR A 264 -14.48 5.54 -7.46
N SER A 265 -14.59 4.51 -8.29
CA SER A 265 -14.32 4.53 -9.72
C SER A 265 -15.48 5.03 -10.57
N GLN A 266 -16.72 4.94 -10.11
CA GLN A 266 -17.88 5.68 -10.67
C GLN A 266 -17.79 7.17 -10.37
N CYS A 267 -16.75 7.60 -9.66
CA CYS A 267 -16.14 8.90 -9.87
C CYS A 267 -15.32 9.09 -11.18
N PRO A 268 -15.31 8.26 -12.25
CA PRO A 268 -14.86 8.73 -13.57
C PRO A 268 -15.91 9.64 -14.26
N LEU A 269 -17.16 9.65 -13.81
CA LEU A 269 -18.02 10.83 -13.93
C LEU A 269 -17.35 12.06 -13.31
N SER A 270 -16.41 11.89 -12.38
CA SER A 270 -15.65 13.01 -11.86
C SER A 270 -14.58 13.48 -12.84
N ILE A 271 -13.83 12.64 -13.57
CA ILE A 271 -12.86 13.17 -14.56
C ILE A 271 -13.58 13.84 -15.72
N THR A 272 -14.65 13.26 -16.25
CA THR A 272 -15.51 13.95 -17.23
C THR A 272 -16.28 15.10 -16.57
N GLY A 273 -16.68 14.98 -15.32
CA GLY A 273 -17.30 16.05 -14.53
C GLY A 273 -16.30 17.13 -14.13
N HIS A 274 -15.07 16.77 -13.71
CA HIS A 274 -13.96 17.70 -13.47
C HIS A 274 -13.62 18.44 -14.78
N HIS A 275 -13.39 17.70 -15.84
CA HIS A 275 -13.04 18.25 -17.13
C HIS A 275 -14.15 19.16 -17.68
N SER A 276 -15.41 18.74 -17.67
CA SER A 276 -16.52 19.58 -18.12
C SER A 276 -16.77 20.78 -17.21
N PHE A 277 -16.61 20.64 -15.89
CA PHE A 277 -16.69 21.75 -14.94
C PHE A 277 -15.57 22.75 -15.18
N LEU A 278 -14.30 22.29 -15.23
CA LEU A 278 -13.16 23.17 -15.46
C LEU A 278 -13.19 23.78 -16.86
N LEU A 279 -13.47 23.03 -17.90
CA LEU A 279 -13.66 23.57 -19.27
C LEU A 279 -14.82 24.55 -19.32
N GLY A 280 -15.92 24.27 -18.64
CA GLY A 280 -17.05 25.17 -18.54
C GLY A 280 -16.68 26.49 -17.88
N ILE A 281 -15.71 26.50 -16.94
CA ILE A 281 -15.20 27.73 -16.28
C ILE A 281 -14.13 28.43 -17.12
N THR A 282 -13.32 27.68 -17.89
CA THR A 282 -12.21 28.24 -18.65
C THR A 282 -12.69 29.31 -19.64
N GLY A 283 -11.92 30.34 -19.74
CA GLY A 283 -11.98 31.41 -20.72
C GLY A 283 -10.55 31.68 -21.20
N THR A 284 -10.28 32.92 -21.62
CA THR A 284 -8.97 33.32 -22.14
C THR A 284 -7.87 33.51 -21.08
N GLY A 285 -8.14 33.25 -19.81
CA GLY A 285 -7.25 33.63 -18.69
C GLY A 285 -6.72 32.44 -17.88
N VAL A 286 -6.53 31.25 -18.46
CA VAL A 286 -5.92 30.11 -17.75
C VAL A 286 -4.44 30.37 -17.55
N VAL A 287 -3.99 30.33 -16.27
CA VAL A 287 -2.58 30.47 -15.88
C VAL A 287 -1.95 29.11 -15.64
N GLU A 288 -2.66 28.26 -14.91
CA GLU A 288 -2.18 26.95 -14.50
C GLU A 288 -3.35 25.99 -14.34
N TYR A 289 -3.13 24.72 -14.64
CA TYR A 289 -4.08 23.65 -14.37
C TYR A 289 -3.36 22.32 -14.17
N ASP A 290 -3.96 21.44 -13.38
CA ASP A 290 -3.53 20.06 -13.23
C ASP A 290 -3.96 19.24 -14.45
N ALA A 291 -3.00 18.93 -15.33
CA ALA A 291 -3.27 18.28 -16.62
C ALA A 291 -3.64 16.80 -16.50
N GLU A 292 -3.27 16.14 -15.39
CA GLU A 292 -3.52 14.72 -15.18
C GLU A 292 -4.77 14.46 -14.35
N GLY A 293 -4.86 15.10 -13.19
CA GLY A 293 -5.96 14.88 -12.25
C GLY A 293 -7.13 15.82 -12.42
N PHE A 294 -6.97 16.93 -13.14
CA PHE A 294 -7.98 17.99 -13.25
C PHE A 294 -8.54 18.43 -11.88
N THR A 295 -7.68 18.42 -10.84
CA THR A 295 -8.08 18.78 -9.49
C THR A 295 -7.90 20.24 -9.15
N LYS A 296 -7.08 20.95 -9.94
CA LYS A 296 -6.77 22.36 -9.74
C LYS A 296 -6.81 23.15 -11.03
N LEU A 297 -7.29 24.38 -10.94
CA LEU A 297 -7.28 25.35 -12.03
C LEU A 297 -7.04 26.75 -11.45
N THR A 298 -6.10 27.48 -12.02
CA THR A 298 -5.85 28.89 -11.70
C THR A 298 -6.18 29.76 -12.91
N LEU A 299 -7.07 30.72 -12.72
CA LEU A 299 -7.48 31.69 -13.73
C LEU A 299 -6.98 33.07 -13.37
N LEU A 300 -6.44 33.84 -14.33
CA LEU A 300 -6.23 35.25 -14.22
C LEU A 300 -7.41 35.99 -14.87
N LEU A 301 -8.10 36.76 -14.09
CA LEU A 301 -9.27 37.51 -14.50
C LEU A 301 -9.09 38.98 -14.22
N SER A 302 -9.86 39.82 -14.92
CA SER A 302 -9.90 41.27 -14.70
C SER A 302 -11.33 41.80 -14.59
N TRP A 303 -11.53 42.75 -13.70
CA TRP A 303 -12.78 43.45 -13.49
C TRP A 303 -12.52 44.95 -13.29
N LYS A 304 -12.93 45.79 -14.24
CA LYS A 304 -12.72 47.24 -14.15
C LYS A 304 -11.29 47.62 -13.73
N ASP A 305 -10.30 47.15 -14.47
CA ASP A 305 -8.87 47.36 -14.22
C ASP A 305 -8.31 46.69 -12.95
N PHE A 306 -9.12 45.94 -12.21
CA PHE A 306 -8.69 45.13 -11.09
C PHE A 306 -8.38 43.71 -11.56
N CYS A 307 -7.08 43.33 -11.51
CA CYS A 307 -6.63 41.97 -11.84
C CYS A 307 -6.57 41.11 -10.59
N PHE A 308 -7.03 39.86 -10.73
CA PHE A 308 -7.05 38.90 -9.64
C PHE A 308 -6.95 37.46 -10.17
N LEU A 309 -6.48 36.55 -9.34
CA LEU A 309 -6.47 35.12 -9.58
C LEU A 309 -7.68 34.45 -8.94
N VAL A 310 -8.21 33.45 -9.60
CA VAL A 310 -9.18 32.53 -9.01
C VAL A 310 -8.59 31.15 -9.04
N HIS A 311 -8.28 30.62 -7.87
CA HIS A 311 -7.87 29.24 -7.69
C HIS A 311 -9.11 28.40 -7.41
N ILE A 312 -9.26 27.31 -8.16
CA ILE A 312 -10.35 26.36 -8.06
C ILE A 312 -9.76 25.05 -7.66
N ASP A 313 -10.05 24.60 -6.44
CA ASP A 313 -9.61 23.32 -5.91
C ASP A 313 -10.81 22.37 -5.85
N LEU A 314 -10.73 21.27 -6.61
CA LEU A 314 -11.73 20.22 -6.60
C LEU A 314 -11.40 19.23 -5.48
N PRO A 315 -12.36 18.94 -4.58
CA PRO A 315 -12.14 17.94 -3.54
C PRO A 315 -12.13 16.53 -4.10
N LEU A 316 -11.53 15.60 -3.36
CA LEU A 316 -11.41 14.19 -3.73
C LEU A 316 -12.77 13.55 -4.11
N TYR A 317 -13.81 13.93 -3.42
CA TYR A 317 -15.16 13.39 -3.66
C TYR A 317 -16.06 14.32 -4.48
N PHE A 318 -15.47 15.13 -5.37
CA PHE A 318 -16.27 15.88 -6.34
C PHE A 318 -17.01 14.90 -7.28
N PRO A 319 -18.29 15.08 -7.63
CA PRO A 319 -19.13 16.23 -7.32
C PRO A 319 -19.93 16.15 -6.01
N ARG A 320 -19.71 15.15 -5.17
CA ARG A 320 -20.38 15.05 -3.88
C ARG A 320 -20.03 16.23 -2.97
N ASP A 321 -18.75 16.56 -2.93
CA ASP A 321 -18.22 17.64 -2.14
C ASP A 321 -18.00 18.89 -3.01
N GLN A 322 -18.31 20.05 -2.45
CA GLN A 322 -18.26 21.32 -3.16
C GLN A 322 -16.82 21.79 -3.38
N PRO A 323 -16.44 22.26 -4.59
CA PRO A 323 -15.16 22.90 -4.85
C PRO A 323 -14.91 24.12 -3.99
N THR A 324 -13.64 24.37 -3.68
CA THR A 324 -13.22 25.60 -3.03
C THR A 324 -12.80 26.62 -4.09
N LEU A 325 -13.33 27.82 -3.99
CA LEU A 325 -12.97 28.95 -4.87
C LEU A 325 -12.17 29.95 -4.04
N THR A 326 -10.90 30.18 -4.38
CA THR A 326 -10.05 31.16 -3.69
C THR A 326 -9.76 32.32 -4.63
N PHE A 327 -10.23 33.52 -4.28
CA PHE A 327 -9.94 34.75 -4.99
C PHE A 327 -8.69 35.38 -4.38
N GLN A 328 -7.72 35.79 -5.19
CA GLN A 328 -6.45 36.35 -4.75
C GLN A 328 -6.12 37.58 -5.58
N SER A 329 -5.83 38.69 -4.91
CA SER A 329 -5.34 39.91 -5.59
C SER A 329 -3.90 39.70 -6.09
N VAL A 330 -3.55 40.25 -7.23
CA VAL A 330 -2.17 40.15 -7.76
C VAL A 330 -1.25 41.27 -7.26
N TYR A 331 -1.75 42.28 -6.55
CA TYR A 331 -0.96 43.43 -6.09
C TYR A 331 -1.33 43.98 -4.72
N HIS A 332 -2.32 43.42 -4.01
CA HIS A 332 -2.61 43.83 -2.63
C HIS A 332 -2.03 42.83 -1.65
N PHE A 333 -1.27 43.32 -0.68
CA PHE A 333 -0.61 42.47 0.32
C PHE A 333 -1.26 42.66 1.68
N THR A 334 -1.37 41.57 2.41
CA THR A 334 -1.75 41.57 3.83
C THR A 334 -0.63 42.12 4.70
N ASN A 335 -0.92 42.43 5.96
CA ASN A 335 0.11 42.87 6.91
C ASN A 335 1.23 41.84 7.15
N SER A 336 0.99 40.57 6.81
CA SER A 336 2.00 39.50 6.86
C SER A 336 2.87 39.40 5.60
N GLY A 337 2.68 40.26 4.60
CA GLY A 337 3.41 40.23 3.34
C GLY A 337 2.94 39.19 2.33
N GLN A 338 1.82 38.54 2.56
CA GLN A 338 1.20 37.63 1.61
C GLN A 338 0.17 38.33 0.75
N LEU A 339 -0.06 37.90 -0.48
CA LEU A 339 -1.12 38.43 -1.34
C LEU A 339 -2.48 38.25 -0.67
N TYR A 340 -3.31 39.30 -0.73
CA TYR A 340 -4.64 39.28 -0.15
C TYR A 340 -5.52 38.25 -0.86
N SER A 341 -6.10 37.33 -0.11
CA SER A 341 -6.94 36.26 -0.66
C SER A 341 -8.15 35.96 0.22
N GLN A 342 -9.22 35.47 -0.42
CA GLN A 342 -10.45 35.04 0.25
C GLN A 342 -10.94 33.72 -0.36
N ALA A 343 -11.07 32.70 0.47
CA ALA A 343 -11.65 31.42 0.08
C ALA A 343 -13.18 31.46 0.24
N GLN A 344 -13.90 30.95 -0.75
CA GLN A 344 -15.36 30.90 -0.80
C GLN A 344 -15.87 29.47 -0.97
N LYS A 345 -16.79 29.09 -0.09
CA LYS A 345 -17.58 27.86 -0.18
C LYS A 345 -19.08 28.11 -0.23
N ASN A 346 -19.51 29.35 0.02
CA ASN A 346 -20.93 29.72 0.09
C ASN A 346 -21.45 30.24 -1.27
N TYR A 347 -21.32 29.44 -2.32
CA TYR A 347 -21.90 29.73 -3.62
C TYR A 347 -22.89 28.64 -4.02
N PRO A 348 -23.83 28.90 -4.96
CA PRO A 348 -24.81 27.92 -5.37
C PRO A 348 -24.16 26.67 -5.92
N TYR A 349 -24.41 25.54 -5.26
CA TYR A 349 -23.86 24.24 -5.60
C TYR A 349 -24.86 23.12 -5.37
N SER A 350 -24.84 22.13 -6.24
CA SER A 350 -25.59 20.87 -6.04
C SER A 350 -24.81 19.71 -6.70
N PRO A 351 -24.58 18.61 -5.98
CA PRO A 351 -23.94 17.42 -6.56
C PRO A 351 -24.77 16.73 -7.64
N ARG A 352 -26.03 17.15 -7.83
CA ARG A 352 -26.94 16.61 -8.87
C ARG A 352 -26.82 17.37 -10.22
N TRP A 353 -26.14 18.49 -10.24
CA TRP A 353 -25.91 19.23 -11.48
C TRP A 353 -24.77 18.59 -12.28
N ASP A 354 -24.86 18.66 -13.61
CA ASP A 354 -23.72 18.33 -14.45
C ASP A 354 -22.61 19.39 -14.37
N GLY A 355 -21.42 19.05 -14.86
CA GLY A 355 -20.26 19.94 -14.78
C GLY A 355 -20.47 21.29 -15.47
N ASN A 356 -21.24 21.34 -16.55
CA ASN A 356 -21.53 22.58 -17.28
C ASN A 356 -22.47 23.50 -16.48
N GLU A 357 -23.50 22.94 -15.86
CA GLU A 357 -24.41 23.72 -15.01
C GLU A 357 -23.69 24.24 -13.76
N MET A 358 -22.83 23.40 -13.14
CA MET A 358 -21.98 23.83 -12.03
C MET A 358 -21.06 24.97 -12.44
N ALA A 359 -20.42 24.89 -13.61
CA ALA A 359 -19.54 25.93 -14.15
C ALA A 359 -20.29 27.24 -14.42
N LYS A 360 -21.49 27.14 -15.00
CA LYS A 360 -22.37 28.29 -15.25
C LYS A 360 -22.75 29.00 -13.95
N ARG A 361 -23.11 28.27 -12.92
CA ARG A 361 -23.44 28.80 -11.59
C ARG A 361 -22.23 29.44 -10.91
N ALA A 362 -21.06 28.80 -10.96
CA ALA A 362 -19.82 29.35 -10.45
C ALA A 362 -19.45 30.67 -11.16
N LYS A 363 -19.53 30.74 -12.50
CA LYS A 363 -19.31 31.99 -13.25
C LYS A 363 -20.29 33.11 -12.90
N ALA A 364 -21.55 32.77 -12.71
CA ALA A 364 -22.55 33.74 -12.26
C ALA A 364 -22.20 34.31 -10.88
N TYR A 365 -21.75 33.43 -9.97
CA TYR A 365 -21.27 33.81 -8.65
C TYR A 365 -20.05 34.73 -8.71
N PHE A 366 -19.07 34.45 -9.57
CA PHE A 366 -17.89 35.31 -9.75
C PHE A 366 -18.30 36.75 -10.02
N ARG A 367 -19.24 36.95 -10.96
CA ARG A 367 -19.72 38.30 -11.32
C ARG A 367 -20.35 39.07 -10.16
N SER A 368 -21.00 38.37 -9.25
CA SER A 368 -21.63 38.97 -8.07
C SER A 368 -20.65 39.20 -6.92
N PHE A 369 -19.66 38.33 -6.77
CA PHE A 369 -18.73 38.36 -5.66
C PHE A 369 -17.51 39.30 -5.90
N VAL A 370 -17.02 39.39 -7.14
CA VAL A 370 -15.81 40.16 -7.48
C VAL A 370 -15.85 41.63 -7.02
N PRO A 371 -16.97 42.37 -7.17
CA PRO A 371 -17.02 43.74 -6.63
C PRO A 371 -16.76 43.81 -5.13
N GLN A 372 -17.34 42.90 -4.34
CA GLN A 372 -17.14 42.82 -2.89
C GLN A 372 -15.70 42.43 -2.54
N PHE A 373 -15.11 41.50 -3.30
CA PHE A 373 -13.72 41.12 -3.15
C PHE A 373 -12.77 42.28 -3.47
N GLN A 374 -13.05 43.03 -4.52
CA GLN A 374 -12.28 44.23 -4.87
C GLN A 374 -12.30 45.25 -3.73
N GLU A 375 -13.47 45.59 -3.21
CA GLU A 375 -13.61 46.52 -2.07
C GLU A 375 -12.84 46.03 -0.85
N ALA A 376 -12.96 44.72 -0.54
CA ALA A 376 -12.25 44.15 0.58
C ALA A 376 -10.72 44.13 0.39
N ALA A 377 -10.24 43.90 -0.84
CA ALA A 377 -8.81 43.96 -1.16
C ALA A 377 -8.25 45.36 -1.00
N PHE A 378 -8.99 46.42 -1.40
CA PHE A 378 -8.59 47.82 -1.18
C PHE A 378 -8.67 48.22 0.29
N ALA A 379 -9.63 47.73 1.06
CA ALA A 379 -9.79 48.04 2.46
C ALA A 379 -8.77 47.37 3.38
N ASN A 380 -8.41 46.10 3.11
CA ASN A 380 -7.59 45.25 3.98
C ASN A 380 -6.20 44.96 3.42
N GLY A 381 -5.95 45.25 2.15
CA GLY A 381 -4.66 45.06 1.50
C GLY A 381 -3.88 46.38 1.41
N LYS A 382 -2.56 46.29 1.29
CA LYS A 382 -1.65 47.37 0.99
C LYS A 382 -1.05 47.13 -0.39
N LEU A 383 -0.90 48.20 -1.16
CA LEU A 383 -0.20 48.21 -2.45
C LEU A 383 1.31 48.08 -2.24
#